data_ed5e16b5bd7c2ce8b39de93c74742a38
#
_entry.id   ed5e16b5bd7c2ce8b39de93c74742a38
#
_cell.length_a   1.000
_cell.length_b   1.000
_cell.length_c   1.000
_cell.angle_alpha   90.00
_cell.angle_beta   90.00
_cell.angle_gamma   90.00
#
_symmetry.space_group_name_H-M   'P 1'
#
loop_
_entity.id
_entity.type
_entity.pdbx_description
1 polymer ?
#
loop_
_entity_poly.entity_id
_entity_poly.type
_entity_poly.pdbx_seq_one_letter_code
_entity_poly.pdbx_strand_id
1 'polypeptide(L)'
;QNILNQEILKLKEQLTQKAELEKENAQLQAQMQANRLATQSTVLPPKDPNEALTRTYLIDNLLQEAGWDLSLPNVKEFRIEGMPNNKEEGFADYVLWGKNGKPLAVVEAKRTSRDPQVGRHQAELYAKNLENKYGQKPNIFLTNGYEIHFYDWNYPIRQLQGFYTQDELELNIQRRNSKIPLHQIDVNA
;
A
#
# COMPACT_ATOMS: atom_id res chain seq x y z
N GLN A 1 -37.42 -23.35 31.51
CA GLN A 1 -37.58 -23.89 30.12
C GLN A 1 -37.67 -22.81 29.05
N ASN A 2 -38.29 -21.65 29.30
CA ASN A 2 -38.42 -20.58 28.31
C ASN A 2 -37.08 -19.88 27.98
N ILE A 3 -36.20 -19.66 28.92
CA ILE A 3 -34.90 -18.96 28.75
C ILE A 3 -33.97 -19.86 27.93
N LEU A 4 -33.91 -21.15 28.20
CA LEU A 4 -33.08 -22.11 27.50
C LEU A 4 -33.50 -22.24 26.01
N ASN A 5 -34.79 -22.22 25.72
CA ASN A 5 -35.31 -22.26 24.35
C ASN A 5 -34.96 -20.99 23.56
N GLN A 6 -34.96 -19.82 24.21
CA GLN A 6 -34.55 -18.55 23.59
C GLN A 6 -33.03 -18.53 23.28
N GLU A 7 -32.20 -19.05 24.17
CA GLU A 7 -30.76 -19.18 23.91
C GLU A 7 -30.45 -20.14 22.75
N ILE A 8 -31.15 -21.27 22.70
CA ILE A 8 -31.00 -22.24 21.60
C ILE A 8 -31.40 -21.63 20.26
N LEU A 9 -32.46 -20.81 20.23
CA LEU A 9 -32.91 -20.13 19.00
C LEU A 9 -31.86 -19.11 18.54
N LYS A 10 -31.33 -18.33 19.47
CA LYS A 10 -30.28 -17.31 19.17
C LYS A 10 -28.96 -17.94 18.69
N LEU A 11 -28.58 -19.07 19.29
CA LEU A 11 -27.43 -19.85 18.84
C LEU A 11 -27.59 -20.44 17.43
N LYS A 12 -28.81 -20.91 17.10
CA LYS A 12 -29.11 -21.39 15.75
C LYS A 12 -29.05 -20.29 14.71
N GLU A 13 -29.58 -19.09 15.02
CA GLU A 13 -29.48 -17.91 14.14
C GLU A 13 -28.03 -17.48 13.91
N GLN A 14 -27.21 -17.48 14.97
CA GLN A 14 -25.78 -17.17 14.83
C GLN A 14 -25.02 -18.21 14.01
N LEU A 15 -25.36 -19.49 14.13
CA LEU A 15 -24.78 -20.57 13.34
C LEU A 15 -25.15 -20.45 11.85
N THR A 16 -26.40 -20.09 11.53
CA THR A 16 -26.81 -19.88 10.15
C THR A 16 -26.13 -18.65 9.54
N GLN A 17 -26.06 -17.54 10.25
CA GLN A 17 -25.35 -16.34 9.80
C GLN A 17 -23.85 -16.60 9.58
N LYS A 18 -23.21 -17.36 10.48
CA LYS A 18 -21.82 -17.76 10.32
C LYS A 18 -21.58 -18.61 9.09
N ALA A 19 -22.46 -19.58 8.84
CA ALA A 19 -22.38 -20.44 7.66
C ALA A 19 -22.58 -19.67 6.35
N GLU A 20 -23.46 -18.66 6.33
CA GLU A 20 -23.66 -17.77 5.19
C GLU A 20 -22.41 -16.90 4.92
N LEU A 21 -21.82 -16.31 5.97
CA LEU A 21 -20.58 -15.53 5.88
C LEU A 21 -19.38 -16.37 5.42
N GLU A 22 -19.27 -17.61 5.89
CA GLU A 22 -18.21 -18.55 5.43
C GLU A 22 -18.37 -18.89 3.95
N LYS A 23 -19.61 -19.05 3.48
CA LYS A 23 -19.91 -19.31 2.07
C LYS A 23 -19.59 -18.11 1.19
N GLU A 24 -19.95 -16.91 1.64
CA GLU A 24 -19.64 -15.65 0.93
C GLU A 24 -18.13 -15.41 0.86
N ASN A 25 -17.40 -15.62 1.96
CA ASN A 25 -15.94 -15.55 1.99
C ASN A 25 -15.27 -16.57 1.05
N ALA A 26 -15.79 -17.80 0.99
CA ALA A 26 -15.28 -18.81 0.06
C ALA A 26 -15.52 -18.40 -1.41
N GLN A 27 -16.67 -17.81 -1.72
CA GLN A 27 -16.98 -17.30 -3.06
C GLN A 27 -16.07 -16.12 -3.44
N LEU A 28 -15.87 -15.17 -2.52
CA LEU A 28 -14.95 -14.04 -2.71
C LEU A 28 -13.52 -14.52 -2.94
N GLN A 29 -13.03 -15.46 -2.16
CA GLN A 29 -11.70 -16.05 -2.35
C GLN A 29 -11.55 -16.77 -3.69
N ALA A 30 -12.57 -17.52 -4.12
CA ALA A 30 -12.58 -18.18 -5.42
C ALA A 30 -12.59 -17.15 -6.57
N GLN A 31 -13.33 -16.06 -6.42
CA GLN A 31 -13.38 -14.98 -7.39
C GLN A 31 -12.04 -14.21 -7.47
N MET A 32 -11.39 -13.98 -6.33
CA MET A 32 -10.04 -13.40 -6.28
C MET A 32 -8.99 -14.32 -6.93
N GLN A 33 -9.07 -15.64 -6.71
CA GLN A 33 -8.19 -16.60 -7.37
C GLN A 33 -8.44 -16.68 -8.89
N ALA A 34 -9.69 -16.66 -9.33
CA ALA A 34 -10.03 -16.63 -10.75
C ALA A 34 -9.52 -15.36 -11.44
N ASN A 35 -9.65 -14.21 -10.78
CA ASN A 35 -9.10 -12.94 -11.27
C ASN A 35 -7.57 -12.96 -11.31
N ARG A 36 -6.90 -13.57 -10.32
CA ARG A 36 -5.44 -13.78 -10.33
C ARG A 36 -4.98 -14.61 -11.53
N LEU A 37 -5.66 -15.73 -11.78
CA LEU A 37 -5.34 -16.60 -12.92
C LEU A 37 -5.62 -15.93 -14.26
N ALA A 38 -6.67 -15.12 -14.37
CA ALA A 38 -6.98 -14.34 -15.56
C ALA A 38 -5.92 -13.24 -15.82
N THR A 39 -5.37 -12.65 -14.76
CA THR A 39 -4.32 -11.63 -14.84
C THR A 39 -2.95 -12.23 -15.19
N GLN A 40 -2.65 -13.48 -14.78
CA GLN A 40 -1.42 -14.19 -15.14
C GLN A 40 -1.34 -14.57 -16.63
N SER A 41 -2.46 -14.54 -17.36
CA SER A 41 -2.50 -14.73 -18.83
C SER A 41 -2.10 -13.44 -19.59
N THR A 42 -1.44 -12.49 -18.95
CA THR A 42 -1.28 -11.14 -19.45
C THR A 42 -0.20 -11.06 -20.51
N VAL A 43 -0.57 -10.49 -21.64
CA VAL A 43 0.30 -10.00 -22.72
C VAL A 43 1.49 -9.25 -22.12
N LEU A 44 2.70 -9.69 -22.45
CA LEU A 44 3.92 -8.96 -22.10
C LEU A 44 3.79 -7.48 -22.50
N PRO A 45 4.13 -6.54 -21.60
CA PRO A 45 4.07 -5.13 -21.91
C PRO A 45 4.99 -4.79 -23.10
N PRO A 46 4.67 -3.75 -23.88
CA PRO A 46 5.53 -3.32 -24.99
C PRO A 46 6.92 -2.99 -24.49
N LYS A 47 7.93 -3.20 -25.32
CA LYS A 47 9.36 -3.09 -25.00
C LYS A 47 9.78 -1.73 -24.40
N ASP A 48 9.05 -0.67 -24.71
CA ASP A 48 9.23 0.68 -24.18
C ASP A 48 7.87 1.34 -23.95
N PRO A 49 7.09 0.88 -22.94
CA PRO A 49 5.80 1.46 -22.64
C PRO A 49 5.96 2.89 -22.12
N ASN A 50 5.01 3.75 -22.43
CA ASN A 50 4.94 5.07 -21.81
C ASN A 50 4.62 4.94 -20.30
N GLU A 51 4.69 6.03 -19.56
CA GLU A 51 4.52 6.04 -18.10
C GLU A 51 3.16 5.47 -17.65
N ALA A 52 2.09 5.77 -18.38
CA ALA A 52 0.75 5.23 -18.09
C ALA A 52 0.68 3.71 -18.29
N LEU A 53 1.27 3.19 -19.38
CA LEU A 53 1.34 1.75 -19.64
C LEU A 53 2.24 1.04 -18.62
N THR A 54 3.36 1.66 -18.22
CA THR A 54 4.22 1.13 -17.16
C THR A 54 3.44 0.94 -15.86
N ARG A 55 2.66 1.93 -15.45
CA ARG A 55 1.80 1.82 -14.26
C ARG A 55 0.80 0.69 -14.39
N THR A 56 0.02 0.68 -15.48
CA THR A 56 -1.07 -0.29 -15.67
C THR A 56 -0.59 -1.74 -15.72
N TYR A 57 0.46 -2.02 -16.51
CA TYR A 57 0.87 -3.41 -16.75
C TYR A 57 1.87 -3.98 -15.74
N LEU A 58 2.68 -3.13 -15.14
CA LEU A 58 3.75 -3.59 -14.26
C LEU A 58 3.47 -3.23 -12.79
N ILE A 59 3.27 -1.95 -12.51
CA ILE A 59 3.21 -1.47 -11.13
C ILE A 59 1.89 -1.87 -10.47
N ASP A 60 0.76 -1.76 -11.19
CA ASP A 60 -0.55 -2.18 -10.66
C ASP A 60 -0.53 -3.66 -10.28
N ASN A 61 -0.01 -4.52 -11.14
CA ASN A 61 0.08 -5.96 -10.86
C ASN A 61 0.97 -6.24 -9.63
N LEU A 62 2.15 -5.62 -9.56
CA LEU A 62 3.07 -5.80 -8.43
C LEU A 62 2.48 -5.30 -7.10
N LEU A 63 1.72 -4.21 -7.12
CA LEU A 63 1.01 -3.72 -5.93
C LEU A 63 -0.12 -4.67 -5.51
N GLN A 64 -0.89 -5.19 -6.48
CA GLN A 64 -1.94 -6.18 -6.21
C GLN A 64 -1.36 -7.50 -5.68
N GLU A 65 -0.22 -7.96 -6.20
CA GLU A 65 0.50 -9.14 -5.68
C GLU A 65 0.94 -8.94 -4.22
N ALA A 66 1.30 -7.71 -3.84
CA ALA A 66 1.59 -7.33 -2.45
C ALA A 66 0.31 -7.16 -1.58
N GLY A 67 -0.88 -7.40 -2.15
CA GLY A 67 -2.16 -7.37 -1.44
C GLY A 67 -2.82 -6.00 -1.36
N TRP A 68 -2.38 -5.01 -2.16
CA TRP A 68 -2.99 -3.68 -2.17
C TRP A 68 -4.26 -3.64 -3.01
N ASP A 69 -5.33 -3.08 -2.44
CA ASP A 69 -6.57 -2.81 -3.17
C ASP A 69 -6.48 -1.45 -3.88
N LEU A 70 -6.26 -1.50 -5.19
CA LEU A 70 -6.13 -0.32 -6.04
C LEU A 70 -7.48 0.25 -6.51
N SER A 71 -8.60 -0.36 -6.14
CA SER A 71 -9.94 0.12 -6.49
C SER A 71 -10.43 1.24 -5.57
N LEU A 72 -9.78 1.42 -4.43
CA LEU A 72 -10.11 2.47 -3.47
C LEU A 72 -9.83 3.86 -4.06
N PRO A 73 -10.75 4.84 -3.86
CA PRO A 73 -10.73 6.13 -4.56
C PRO A 73 -9.55 7.05 -4.17
N ASN A 74 -8.87 6.75 -3.08
CA ASN A 74 -7.76 7.56 -2.54
C ASN A 74 -6.39 6.90 -2.71
N VAL A 75 -6.28 5.87 -3.54
CA VAL A 75 -5.02 5.14 -3.75
C VAL A 75 -4.27 5.64 -4.98
N LYS A 76 -4.93 5.76 -6.13
CA LYS A 76 -4.32 6.18 -7.39
C LYS A 76 -4.48 7.67 -7.64
N GLU A 77 -3.45 8.28 -8.24
CA GLU A 77 -3.44 9.70 -8.64
C GLU A 77 -3.94 10.64 -7.54
N PHE A 78 -3.43 10.40 -6.32
CA PHE A 78 -3.90 11.10 -5.12
C PHE A 78 -3.46 12.56 -5.14
N ARG A 79 -4.43 13.47 -5.07
CA ARG A 79 -4.19 14.92 -5.02
C ARG A 79 -3.57 15.33 -3.67
N ILE A 80 -2.44 16.00 -3.75
CA ILE A 80 -1.69 16.53 -2.60
C ILE A 80 -1.62 18.05 -2.73
N GLU A 81 -2.07 18.74 -1.70
CA GLU A 81 -2.07 20.19 -1.59
C GLU A 81 -0.79 20.72 -0.92
N GLY A 82 -0.48 22.00 -1.08
CA GLY A 82 0.69 22.64 -0.46
C GLY A 82 2.00 22.40 -1.20
N MET A 83 1.94 22.06 -2.47
CA MET A 83 3.14 21.89 -3.30
C MET A 83 3.77 23.22 -3.66
N PRO A 84 5.12 23.30 -3.76
CA PRO A 84 5.83 24.54 -4.11
C PRO A 84 5.78 24.82 -5.62
N ASN A 85 4.59 24.82 -6.19
CA ASN A 85 4.35 25.18 -7.59
C ASN A 85 3.22 26.21 -7.71
N ASN A 86 3.03 26.81 -8.89
CA ASN A 86 2.03 27.86 -9.10
C ASN A 86 0.58 27.41 -8.82
N LYS A 87 0.31 26.11 -8.81
CA LYS A 87 -1.02 25.54 -8.54
C LYS A 87 -1.17 25.10 -7.08
N GLU A 88 -0.08 25.09 -6.32
CA GLU A 88 -0.02 24.60 -4.94
C GLU A 88 -0.53 23.15 -4.77
N GLU A 89 -0.54 22.38 -5.85
CA GLU A 89 -1.02 21.01 -5.87
C GLU A 89 -0.13 20.09 -6.69
N GLY A 90 -0.18 18.80 -6.38
CA GLY A 90 0.47 17.72 -7.10
C GLY A 90 -0.35 16.44 -7.01
N PHE A 91 0.04 15.45 -7.80
CA PHE A 91 -0.62 14.14 -7.83
C PHE A 91 0.43 13.07 -7.62
N ALA A 92 0.34 12.34 -6.51
CA ALA A 92 1.15 11.16 -6.31
C ALA A 92 0.55 10.00 -7.12
N ASP A 93 1.39 9.24 -7.81
CA ASP A 93 0.90 8.11 -8.62
C ASP A 93 0.11 7.12 -7.78
N TYR A 94 0.64 6.75 -6.57
CA TYR A 94 -0.12 6.00 -5.57
C TYR A 94 0.20 6.49 -4.16
N VAL A 95 -0.82 6.42 -3.28
CA VAL A 95 -0.66 6.53 -1.84
C VAL A 95 -1.21 5.26 -1.20
N LEU A 96 -0.38 4.57 -0.43
CA LEU A 96 -0.73 3.34 0.24
C LEU A 96 -1.11 3.65 1.68
N TRP A 97 -2.30 3.22 2.09
CA TRP A 97 -2.92 3.59 3.36
C TRP A 97 -2.89 2.46 4.38
N GLY A 98 -2.72 2.80 5.64
CA GLY A 98 -2.81 1.89 6.76
C GLY A 98 -4.24 1.67 7.24
N LYS A 99 -4.43 0.65 8.08
CA LYS A 99 -5.72 0.35 8.74
C LYS A 99 -6.26 1.51 9.57
N ASN A 100 -5.38 2.38 10.02
CA ASN A 100 -5.69 3.58 10.80
C ASN A 100 -6.02 4.82 9.94
N GLY A 101 -6.11 4.68 8.62
CA GLY A 101 -6.36 5.77 7.67
C GLY A 101 -5.19 6.75 7.48
N LYS A 102 -3.99 6.40 7.95
CA LYS A 102 -2.78 7.21 7.75
C LYS A 102 -1.95 6.69 6.57
N PRO A 103 -1.22 7.56 5.85
CA PRO A 103 -0.42 7.15 4.71
C PRO A 103 0.81 6.34 5.18
N LEU A 104 0.99 5.14 4.61
CA LEU A 104 2.13 4.26 4.87
C LEU A 104 3.26 4.46 3.87
N ALA A 105 2.92 4.68 2.61
CA ALA A 105 3.89 4.93 1.56
C ALA A 105 3.33 5.78 0.42
N VAL A 106 4.22 6.52 -0.23
CA VAL A 106 4.02 7.15 -1.54
C VAL A 106 4.76 6.31 -2.56
N VAL A 107 4.13 6.03 -3.69
CA VAL A 107 4.78 5.39 -4.84
C VAL A 107 4.86 6.42 -5.97
N GLU A 108 6.06 6.67 -6.47
CA GLU A 108 6.33 7.51 -7.63
C GLU A 108 6.83 6.64 -8.78
N ALA A 109 6.11 6.67 -9.88
CA ALA A 109 6.38 5.86 -11.06
C ALA A 109 7.08 6.66 -12.15
N LYS A 110 8.00 6.03 -12.85
CA LYS A 110 8.64 6.59 -14.03
C LYS A 110 8.52 5.62 -15.21
N ARG A 111 8.81 6.09 -16.43
CA ARG A 111 8.86 5.22 -17.61
C ARG A 111 9.91 4.14 -17.42
N THR A 112 9.67 2.98 -18.01
CA THR A 112 10.58 1.82 -17.92
C THR A 112 12.00 2.12 -18.40
N SER A 113 12.16 3.07 -19.33
CA SER A 113 13.46 3.51 -19.86
C SER A 113 14.21 4.52 -18.99
N ARG A 114 13.62 4.93 -17.83
CA ARG A 114 14.22 5.94 -16.94
C ARG A 114 14.64 5.34 -15.62
N ASP A 115 15.69 5.94 -15.03
CA ASP A 115 16.08 5.67 -13.65
C ASP A 115 14.93 6.07 -12.70
N PRO A 116 14.41 5.14 -11.88
CA PRO A 116 13.33 5.44 -10.94
C PRO A 116 13.70 6.54 -9.93
N GLN A 117 14.99 6.73 -9.62
CA GLN A 117 15.42 7.75 -8.65
C GLN A 117 15.20 9.19 -9.12
N VAL A 118 14.97 9.43 -10.42
CA VAL A 118 14.64 10.78 -10.96
C VAL A 118 13.40 11.38 -10.29
N GLY A 119 12.44 10.55 -9.83
CA GLY A 119 11.25 10.99 -9.10
C GLY A 119 11.43 11.29 -7.62
N ARG A 120 12.62 11.09 -7.06
CA ARG A 120 12.87 11.15 -5.62
C ARG A 120 12.46 12.48 -4.98
N HIS A 121 12.91 13.59 -5.52
CA HIS A 121 12.61 14.91 -4.95
C HIS A 121 11.10 15.19 -4.90
N GLN A 122 10.38 14.81 -5.96
CA GLN A 122 8.93 14.94 -6.04
C GLN A 122 8.23 14.08 -4.97
N ALA A 123 8.64 12.82 -4.83
CA ALA A 123 8.09 11.91 -3.83
C ALA A 123 8.38 12.36 -2.39
N GLU A 124 9.56 12.96 -2.13
CA GLU A 124 9.90 13.54 -0.82
C GLU A 124 8.99 14.74 -0.48
N LEU A 125 8.66 15.59 -1.44
CA LEU A 125 7.70 16.70 -1.25
C LEU A 125 6.31 16.17 -0.95
N TYR A 126 5.86 15.14 -1.68
CA TYR A 126 4.57 14.50 -1.41
C TYR A 126 4.52 13.89 -0.01
N ALA A 127 5.55 13.16 0.38
CA ALA A 127 5.63 12.56 1.70
C ALA A 127 5.59 13.60 2.82
N LYS A 128 6.28 14.74 2.65
CA LYS A 128 6.27 15.84 3.62
C LYS A 128 4.88 16.48 3.76
N ASN A 129 4.18 16.72 2.65
CA ASN A 129 2.84 17.30 2.70
C ASN A 129 1.83 16.33 3.32
N LEU A 130 1.94 15.03 3.04
CA LEU A 130 1.13 13.99 3.69
C LEU A 130 1.43 13.89 5.18
N GLU A 131 2.70 13.98 5.59
CA GLU A 131 3.08 14.03 7.01
C GLU A 131 2.43 15.22 7.73
N ASN A 132 2.47 16.41 7.13
CA ASN A 132 1.84 17.61 7.68
C ASN A 132 0.32 17.45 7.84
N LYS A 133 -0.35 16.81 6.87
CA LYS A 133 -1.81 16.65 6.86
C LYS A 133 -2.30 15.52 7.78
N TYR A 134 -1.60 14.39 7.82
CA TYR A 134 -2.04 13.17 8.50
C TYR A 134 -1.24 12.83 9.76
N GLY A 135 -0.18 13.58 10.08
CA GLY A 135 0.65 13.34 11.27
C GLY A 135 1.46 12.05 11.22
N GLN A 136 1.68 11.50 10.01
CA GLN A 136 2.50 10.30 9.79
C GLN A 136 3.32 10.45 8.53
N LYS A 137 4.64 10.33 8.66
CA LYS A 137 5.57 10.40 7.53
C LYS A 137 5.55 9.08 6.75
N PRO A 138 5.03 9.05 5.50
CA PRO A 138 5.03 7.83 4.73
C PRO A 138 6.43 7.46 4.24
N ASN A 139 6.65 6.18 3.99
CA ASN A 139 7.81 5.70 3.25
C ASN A 139 7.68 6.09 1.76
N ILE A 140 8.75 5.91 0.98
CA ILE A 140 8.74 6.21 -0.45
C ILE A 140 9.17 4.97 -1.23
N PHE A 141 8.39 4.64 -2.26
CA PHE A 141 8.79 3.75 -3.33
C PHE A 141 9.02 4.55 -4.60
N LEU A 142 10.15 4.30 -5.24
CA LEU A 142 10.48 4.82 -6.56
C LEU A 142 10.58 3.64 -7.51
N THR A 143 9.85 3.66 -8.62
CA THR A 143 9.81 2.50 -9.51
C THR A 143 9.65 2.89 -10.97
N ASN A 144 10.18 2.05 -11.85
CA ASN A 144 9.93 2.09 -13.29
C ASN A 144 9.22 0.81 -13.79
N GLY A 145 8.68 0.02 -12.86
CA GLY A 145 8.02 -1.24 -13.12
C GLY A 145 8.95 -2.46 -13.12
N TYR A 146 10.23 -2.30 -13.40
CA TYR A 146 11.25 -3.38 -13.32
C TYR A 146 12.10 -3.28 -12.08
N GLU A 147 12.39 -2.06 -11.67
CA GLU A 147 13.17 -1.79 -10.46
C GLU A 147 12.29 -1.09 -9.44
N ILE A 148 12.40 -1.51 -8.20
CA ILE A 148 11.69 -0.93 -7.06
C ILE A 148 12.75 -0.50 -6.06
N HIS A 149 12.81 0.80 -5.77
CA HIS A 149 13.67 1.39 -4.76
C HIS A 149 12.83 1.86 -3.59
N PHE A 150 13.29 1.58 -2.38
CA PHE A 150 12.60 1.90 -1.14
C PHE A 150 13.40 2.85 -0.27
N TYR A 151 12.75 3.86 0.26
CA TYR A 151 13.32 4.83 1.16
C TYR A 151 12.45 5.00 2.42
N ASP A 152 13.02 4.66 3.57
CA ASP A 152 12.35 4.67 4.87
C ASP A 152 12.84 5.79 5.82
N TRP A 153 13.58 6.75 5.28
CA TRP A 153 14.14 7.92 5.98
C TRP A 153 15.30 7.62 6.94
N ASN A 154 15.44 6.39 7.42
CA ASN A 154 16.45 6.00 8.40
C ASN A 154 17.70 5.36 7.78
N TYR A 155 17.54 4.82 6.59
CA TYR A 155 18.58 4.08 5.87
C TYR A 155 18.72 4.61 4.44
N PRO A 156 19.86 4.37 3.81
CA PRO A 156 20.01 4.65 2.38
C PRO A 156 18.93 3.97 1.55
N ILE A 157 18.62 4.55 0.40
CA ILE A 157 17.71 3.92 -0.56
C ILE A 157 18.26 2.54 -0.91
N ARG A 158 17.38 1.54 -0.92
CA ARG A 158 17.69 0.16 -1.28
C ARG A 158 16.75 -0.38 -2.34
N GLN A 159 17.26 -1.21 -3.19
CA GLN A 159 16.48 -1.93 -4.18
C GLN A 159 15.77 -3.11 -3.51
N LEU A 160 14.51 -3.33 -3.92
CA LEU A 160 13.66 -4.43 -3.47
C LEU A 160 13.24 -5.29 -4.66
N GLN A 161 12.84 -6.53 -4.38
CA GLN A 161 12.31 -7.46 -5.38
C GLN A 161 10.79 -7.32 -5.58
N GLY A 162 10.08 -6.64 -4.65
CA GLY A 162 8.65 -6.43 -4.68
C GLY A 162 8.23 -5.34 -3.72
N PHE A 163 6.96 -4.94 -3.79
CA PHE A 163 6.39 -4.00 -2.84
C PHE A 163 6.13 -4.70 -1.49
N TYR A 164 6.26 -3.95 -0.42
CA TYR A 164 5.86 -4.41 0.90
C TYR A 164 4.33 -4.48 1.03
N THR A 165 3.87 -5.45 1.79
CA THR A 165 2.47 -5.55 2.23
C THR A 165 2.12 -4.43 3.20
N GLN A 166 0.82 -4.27 3.49
CA GLN A 166 0.34 -3.29 4.46
C GLN A 166 0.95 -3.54 5.85
N ASP A 167 0.96 -4.79 6.32
CA ASP A 167 1.47 -5.14 7.64
C ASP A 167 2.99 -4.89 7.76
N GLU A 168 3.75 -5.14 6.70
CA GLU A 168 5.20 -4.85 6.66
C GLU A 168 5.48 -3.35 6.73
N LEU A 169 4.70 -2.52 6.03
CA LEU A 169 4.84 -1.07 6.09
C LEU A 169 4.42 -0.51 7.45
N GLU A 170 3.34 -1.02 8.04
CA GLU A 170 2.92 -0.64 9.40
C GLU A 170 4.02 -0.98 10.42
N LEU A 171 4.60 -2.18 10.34
CA LEU A 171 5.72 -2.60 11.18
C LEU A 171 6.97 -1.74 10.96
N ASN A 172 7.28 -1.38 9.72
CA ASN A 172 8.41 -0.50 9.39
C ASN A 172 8.26 0.88 10.04
N ILE A 173 7.07 1.49 9.94
CA ILE A 173 6.76 2.79 10.57
C ILE A 173 6.81 2.67 12.10
N GLN A 174 6.24 1.61 12.66
CA GLN A 174 6.29 1.36 14.11
C GLN A 174 7.73 1.27 14.61
N ARG A 175 8.58 0.47 13.96
CA ARG A 175 9.99 0.35 14.28
C ARG A 175 10.74 1.68 14.16
N ARG A 176 10.42 2.47 13.14
CA ARG A 176 11.00 3.81 12.96
C ARG A 176 10.66 4.72 14.13
N ASN A 177 9.41 4.73 14.56
CA ASN A 177 8.90 5.60 15.62
C ASN A 177 9.31 5.14 17.03
N SER A 178 9.61 3.85 17.21
CA SER A 178 10.03 3.26 18.49
C SER A 178 11.54 3.26 18.72
N LYS A 179 12.34 3.76 17.77
CA LYS A 179 13.80 3.84 17.93
C LYS A 179 14.15 4.84 19.04
N ILE A 180 14.77 4.33 20.09
CA ILE A 180 15.38 5.13 21.15
C ILE A 180 16.89 5.13 20.94
N PRO A 181 17.55 6.29 20.93
CA PRO A 181 19.02 6.36 20.88
C PRO A 181 19.66 5.57 22.01
N LEU A 182 20.72 4.81 21.74
CA LEU A 182 21.39 3.94 22.72
C LEU A 182 21.81 4.67 23.99
N HIS A 183 22.18 5.96 23.91
CA HIS A 183 22.56 6.77 25.07
C HIS A 183 21.37 7.13 26.01
N GLN A 184 20.13 6.87 25.59
CA GLN A 184 18.91 7.09 26.40
C GLN A 184 18.36 5.78 26.98
N ILE A 185 19.01 4.65 26.72
CA ILE A 185 18.61 3.36 27.27
C ILE A 185 19.37 3.18 28.58
N ASP A 186 18.64 3.28 29.71
CA ASP A 186 19.18 2.88 31.01
C ASP A 186 19.37 1.36 31.01
N VAL A 187 20.60 0.94 30.87
CA VAL A 187 21.00 -0.46 31.07
C VAL A 187 21.16 -0.64 32.58
N ASN A 188 20.08 -0.96 33.26
CA ASN A 188 20.16 -1.46 34.64
C ASN A 188 20.85 -2.83 34.58
N ALA A 189 22.12 -2.87 34.99
CA ALA A 189 22.92 -4.08 35.19
C ALA A 189 22.50 -4.78 36.50
#